data_23cf205476479ae1c3e1fbdfc15bc798
#
_entry.id   23cf205476479ae1c3e1fbdfc15bc798
#
_cell.length_a   1.000
_cell.length_b   1.000
_cell.length_c   1.000
_cell.angle_alpha   90.00
_cell.angle_beta   90.00
_cell.angle_gamma   90.00
#
_symmetry.space_group_name_H-M   'P 1'
#
loop_
_entity.id
_entity.type
_entity.pdbx_description
1 polymer ?
#
loop_
_entity_poly.entity_id
_entity_poly.type
_entity_poly.pdbx_seq_one_letter_code
_entity_poly.pdbx_strand_id
1 'polypeptide(L)'
;MISGIPASPGIVFGKALVLKEEKIVLDTQKIKESQIDAEIARFYEGRSAAVEQLNSIKDRAYASLGEEKAAIFEGHLMILEDEELEEEILDYLRSNKVNAAVAANVIIDQQVAMLSEIDDEYLKERAGDIRDIGNRLIKNILGMHIVDLGEINEEAILVAYDLTPSETAQLNLDKVLGFVTDIGGRTSHTSIMARSLELPAIVGTNNVTELVNTGDFLILDALNNVVYVNPSQDEIQRLKTLQAKLAEEKAELAKLKDLPALTLDGHRVDVVANIGTIRDVEGAERNGAEGVGLYRTEFLFMDRDQLPTEEEQFIAYKEVVEAMNGNLVILRTMDIGGDKELPYLNLPKEMNPFLGWRAIRIALDRREILNAQLRAVLRASAYGRLAVMFPMIISVEEIRELKSVIEELKVEIRNEGKDFDENIQIGVMVETPSAAVNAKFLAKEVDFFSIGTNDLTQYTLAVDRGNELISHLYNPMSPSVLSLIKQVIDASHAEGKWTGMCGELAGDENATILLLGMGLDEFSMSAISVPRIKKLIRNVNYQDAKLLAEKALQQPTAAEIDRLVADFLVEKALN
;
A
#
# COMPACT_ATOMS: atom_id res chain seq x y z
N MET A 1 24.46 3.10 -19.01
CA MET A 1 23.07 2.83 -18.56
C MET A 1 23.10 1.66 -17.60
N ILE A 2 22.46 1.80 -16.46
CA ILE A 2 22.38 0.78 -15.42
C ILE A 2 20.90 0.51 -15.22
N SER A 3 20.49 -0.75 -15.13
CA SER A 3 19.10 -1.15 -14.91
C SER A 3 18.90 -1.65 -13.49
N GLY A 4 17.70 -1.44 -12.95
CA GLY A 4 17.32 -1.92 -11.63
C GLY A 4 15.82 -2.15 -11.51
N ILE A 5 15.32 -2.18 -10.29
CA ILE A 5 13.92 -2.37 -9.96
C ILE A 5 13.33 -0.99 -9.59
N PRO A 6 12.21 -0.54 -10.19
CA PRO A 6 11.60 0.73 -9.82
C PRO A 6 11.01 0.63 -8.42
N ALA A 7 11.44 1.49 -7.53
CA ALA A 7 10.94 1.60 -6.17
C ALA A 7 9.88 2.69 -6.05
N SER A 8 10.13 3.86 -6.66
CA SER A 8 9.19 4.98 -6.72
C SER A 8 9.34 5.70 -8.07
N PRO A 9 8.23 6.03 -8.75
CA PRO A 9 8.28 6.55 -10.11
C PRO A 9 8.76 8.00 -10.19
N GLY A 10 9.37 8.36 -11.32
CA GLY A 10 9.75 9.73 -11.63
C GLY A 10 11.01 9.81 -12.48
N ILE A 11 11.28 11.02 -13.01
CA ILE A 11 12.51 11.31 -13.75
C ILE A 11 13.18 12.49 -13.07
N VAL A 12 14.41 12.31 -12.61
CA VAL A 12 15.20 13.39 -12.00
C VAL A 12 16.61 13.47 -12.58
N PHE A 13 17.15 14.69 -12.54
CA PHE A 13 18.44 15.05 -13.09
C PHE A 13 19.30 15.67 -11.99
N GLY A 14 20.46 15.16 -11.74
CA GLY A 14 21.33 15.71 -10.71
C GLY A 14 22.72 15.13 -10.73
N LYS A 15 23.58 15.67 -9.88
CA LYS A 15 24.89 15.10 -9.61
C LYS A 15 24.76 13.92 -8.62
N ALA A 16 25.56 12.90 -8.83
CA ALA A 16 25.66 11.79 -7.91
C ALA A 16 26.36 12.22 -6.61
N LEU A 17 25.79 11.80 -5.49
CA LEU A 17 26.49 11.74 -4.19
C LEU A 17 26.57 10.28 -3.78
N VAL A 18 27.76 9.69 -3.94
CA VAL A 18 28.01 8.29 -3.59
C VAL A 18 28.29 8.18 -2.10
N LEU A 19 27.40 7.49 -1.39
CA LEU A 19 27.59 7.14 0.01
C LEU A 19 28.51 5.93 0.07
N LYS A 20 29.76 6.17 0.42
CA LYS A 20 30.74 5.08 0.62
C LYS A 20 30.57 4.54 2.03
N GLU A 21 30.15 3.29 2.15
CA GLU A 21 30.25 2.59 3.43
C GLU A 21 31.72 2.47 3.83
N GLU A 22 32.09 3.12 4.92
CA GLU A 22 33.36 2.80 5.57
C GLU A 22 33.24 1.41 6.19
N LYS A 23 34.00 0.44 5.65
CA LYS A 23 34.00 -0.92 6.18
C LYS A 23 34.48 -0.90 7.63
N ILE A 24 33.66 -1.46 8.52
CA ILE A 24 34.03 -1.67 9.91
C ILE A 24 35.17 -2.70 9.93
N VAL A 25 36.35 -2.25 10.31
CA VAL A 25 37.51 -3.12 10.49
C VAL A 25 37.77 -3.33 11.99
N LEU A 26 37.50 -4.54 12.46
CA LEU A 26 37.63 -4.89 13.87
C LEU A 26 39.05 -5.41 14.15
N ASP A 27 39.71 -4.83 15.15
CA ASP A 27 40.94 -5.40 15.70
C ASP A 27 40.57 -6.53 16.67
N THR A 28 40.81 -7.76 16.24
CA THR A 28 40.46 -8.97 17.02
C THR A 28 41.55 -9.40 18.00
N GLN A 29 42.60 -8.61 18.19
CA GLN A 29 43.65 -8.93 19.17
C GLN A 29 43.11 -8.88 20.60
N LYS A 30 43.59 -9.81 21.42
CA LYS A 30 43.21 -9.83 22.84
C LYS A 30 43.87 -8.67 23.59
N ILE A 31 43.07 -8.04 24.45
CA ILE A 31 43.51 -6.95 25.33
C ILE A 31 44.08 -7.51 26.64
N LYS A 32 44.87 -6.70 27.32
CA LYS A 32 45.36 -7.03 28.66
C LYS A 32 44.29 -6.75 29.71
N GLU A 33 44.35 -7.48 30.84
CA GLU A 33 43.45 -7.27 32.00
C GLU A 33 43.38 -5.77 32.41
N SER A 34 44.51 -5.08 32.40
CA SER A 34 44.59 -3.65 32.75
C SER A 34 43.92 -2.69 31.74
N GLN A 35 43.47 -3.18 30.62
CA GLN A 35 42.81 -2.39 29.57
C GLN A 35 41.26 -2.58 29.58
N ILE A 36 40.75 -3.54 30.37
CA ILE A 36 39.32 -3.86 30.41
C ILE A 36 38.49 -2.64 30.81
N ASP A 37 38.87 -1.92 31.87
CA ASP A 37 38.13 -0.75 32.34
C ASP A 37 38.11 0.38 31.30
N ALA A 38 39.20 0.54 30.55
CA ALA A 38 39.27 1.54 29.48
C ALA A 38 38.36 1.17 28.29
N GLU A 39 38.26 -0.12 27.96
CA GLU A 39 37.33 -0.56 26.89
C GLU A 39 35.87 -0.50 27.34
N ILE A 40 35.56 -0.75 28.61
CA ILE A 40 34.23 -0.52 29.17
C ILE A 40 33.84 0.97 29.08
N ALA A 41 34.77 1.87 29.45
CA ALA A 41 34.53 3.32 29.30
C ALA A 41 34.25 3.70 27.83
N ARG A 42 35.04 3.13 26.89
CA ARG A 42 34.87 3.35 25.46
C ARG A 42 33.51 2.85 24.95
N PHE A 43 33.02 1.71 25.48
CA PHE A 43 31.66 1.23 25.17
C PHE A 43 30.60 2.25 25.60
N TYR A 44 30.66 2.76 26.85
CA TYR A 44 29.68 3.73 27.34
C TYR A 44 29.75 5.06 26.59
N GLU A 45 30.93 5.55 26.23
CA GLU A 45 31.10 6.74 25.39
C GLU A 45 30.45 6.54 24.01
N GLY A 46 30.71 5.40 23.36
CA GLY A 46 30.12 5.05 22.07
C GLY A 46 28.62 4.90 22.12
N ARG A 47 28.09 4.26 23.19
CA ARG A 47 26.65 4.11 23.43
C ARG A 47 25.96 5.47 23.64
N SER A 48 26.54 6.33 24.48
CA SER A 48 26.01 7.67 24.72
C SER A 48 25.93 8.49 23.43
N ALA A 49 26.99 8.46 22.61
CA ALA A 49 26.99 9.14 21.32
C ALA A 49 25.94 8.58 20.35
N ALA A 50 25.76 7.26 20.31
CA ALA A 50 24.75 6.62 19.49
C ALA A 50 23.31 7.00 19.92
N VAL A 51 23.05 7.06 21.23
CA VAL A 51 21.76 7.50 21.81
C VAL A 51 21.48 8.96 21.44
N GLU A 52 22.46 9.85 21.56
CA GLU A 52 22.32 11.26 21.19
C GLU A 52 21.97 11.42 19.70
N GLN A 53 22.67 10.70 18.84
CA GLN A 53 22.41 10.68 17.40
C GLN A 53 20.99 10.19 17.09
N LEU A 54 20.55 9.07 17.69
CA LEU A 54 19.20 8.52 17.46
C LEU A 54 18.09 9.46 17.97
N ASN A 55 18.29 10.13 19.10
CA ASN A 55 17.34 11.14 19.55
C ASN A 55 17.22 12.31 18.56
N SER A 56 18.35 12.80 18.04
CA SER A 56 18.34 13.84 17.00
C SER A 56 17.61 13.40 15.72
N ILE A 57 17.79 12.13 15.32
CA ILE A 57 17.10 11.53 14.16
C ILE A 57 15.62 11.43 14.43
N LYS A 58 15.22 10.94 15.61
CA LYS A 58 13.81 10.83 16.04
C LYS A 58 13.11 12.19 15.98
N ASP A 59 13.71 13.24 16.52
CA ASP A 59 13.13 14.57 16.53
C ASP A 59 12.94 15.15 15.12
N ARG A 60 13.89 14.90 14.22
CA ARG A 60 13.78 15.27 12.79
C ARG A 60 12.71 14.44 12.08
N ALA A 61 12.68 13.14 12.30
CA ALA A 61 11.67 12.25 11.74
C ALA A 61 10.25 12.64 12.22
N TYR A 62 10.10 12.99 13.49
CA TYR A 62 8.83 13.47 14.03
C TYR A 62 8.34 14.74 13.31
N ALA A 63 9.24 15.68 13.07
CA ALA A 63 8.91 16.93 12.39
C ALA A 63 8.58 16.76 10.89
N SER A 64 9.23 15.82 10.20
CA SER A 64 9.12 15.64 8.75
C SER A 64 8.17 14.51 8.31
N LEU A 65 8.04 13.44 9.10
CA LEU A 65 7.34 12.21 8.73
C LEU A 65 6.13 11.89 9.63
N GLY A 66 5.98 12.63 10.75
CA GLY A 66 4.92 12.43 11.74
C GLY A 66 5.25 11.38 12.81
N GLU A 67 4.42 11.32 13.84
CA GLU A 67 4.62 10.54 15.07
C GLU A 67 4.82 9.05 14.83
N GLU A 68 4.01 8.48 13.95
CA GLU A 68 4.02 7.04 13.70
C GLU A 68 5.32 6.54 13.07
N LYS A 69 5.85 7.28 12.08
CA LYS A 69 7.12 6.89 11.44
C LYS A 69 8.32 7.20 12.33
N ALA A 70 8.17 8.15 13.26
CA ALA A 70 9.16 8.44 14.28
C ALA A 70 9.20 7.37 15.39
N ALA A 71 8.11 6.63 15.61
CA ALA A 71 8.02 5.59 16.64
C ALA A 71 9.04 4.44 16.45
N ILE A 72 9.48 4.16 15.23
CA ILE A 72 10.54 3.17 14.97
C ILE A 72 11.84 3.53 15.73
N PHE A 73 12.14 4.81 15.88
CA PHE A 73 13.36 5.27 16.59
C PHE A 73 13.23 5.16 18.10
N GLU A 74 12.01 5.12 18.64
CA GLU A 74 11.80 4.76 20.05
C GLU A 74 12.13 3.30 20.30
N GLY A 75 11.75 2.40 19.41
CA GLY A 75 12.17 1.01 19.43
C GLY A 75 13.69 0.86 19.31
N HIS A 76 14.34 1.63 18.43
CA HIS A 76 15.79 1.65 18.30
C HIS A 76 16.49 2.13 19.57
N LEU A 77 15.97 3.16 20.22
CA LEU A 77 16.49 3.65 21.50
C LEU A 77 16.33 2.61 22.61
N MET A 78 15.16 1.94 22.68
CA MET A 78 14.93 0.87 23.67
C MET A 78 15.92 -0.27 23.53
N ILE A 79 16.25 -0.70 22.29
CA ILE A 79 17.26 -1.74 22.04
C ILE A 79 18.65 -1.27 22.47
N LEU A 80 19.02 -0.01 22.16
CA LEU A 80 20.35 0.52 22.49
C LEU A 80 20.52 0.77 24.00
N GLU A 81 19.43 1.01 24.72
CA GLU A 81 19.38 1.25 26.16
C GLU A 81 19.05 -0.03 26.98
N ASP A 82 18.90 -1.17 26.31
CA ASP A 82 18.58 -2.45 26.95
C ASP A 82 19.72 -2.89 27.89
N GLU A 83 19.35 -3.16 29.15
CA GLU A 83 20.29 -3.57 30.19
C GLU A 83 20.84 -5.00 29.94
N GLU A 84 20.05 -5.89 29.36
CA GLU A 84 20.45 -7.25 29.05
C GLU A 84 21.49 -7.28 27.93
N LEU A 85 21.27 -6.51 26.86
CA LEU A 85 22.24 -6.33 25.78
C LEU A 85 23.55 -5.74 26.30
N GLU A 86 23.49 -4.74 27.20
CA GLU A 86 24.67 -4.16 27.85
C GLU A 86 25.44 -5.22 28.63
N GLU A 87 24.76 -5.97 29.51
CA GLU A 87 25.39 -7.01 30.32
C GLU A 87 26.09 -8.08 29.45
N GLU A 88 25.40 -8.56 28.42
CA GLU A 88 25.94 -9.55 27.48
C GLU A 88 27.24 -9.04 26.81
N ILE A 89 27.25 -7.82 26.32
CA ILE A 89 28.42 -7.21 25.67
C ILE A 89 29.58 -7.08 26.67
N LEU A 90 29.32 -6.55 27.87
CA LEU A 90 30.35 -6.34 28.88
C LEU A 90 30.89 -7.66 29.43
N ASP A 91 30.06 -8.66 29.61
CA ASP A 91 30.47 -10.00 30.05
C ASP A 91 31.31 -10.71 28.99
N TYR A 92 30.91 -10.57 27.71
CA TYR A 92 31.70 -11.12 26.61
C TYR A 92 33.10 -10.44 26.54
N LEU A 93 33.16 -9.09 26.68
CA LEU A 93 34.38 -8.30 26.71
C LEU A 93 35.32 -8.80 27.82
N ARG A 94 34.80 -8.93 29.07
CA ARG A 94 35.59 -9.38 30.25
C ARG A 94 36.07 -10.81 30.09
N SER A 95 35.18 -11.71 29.72
CA SER A 95 35.44 -13.16 29.66
C SER A 95 36.41 -13.51 28.53
N ASN A 96 36.30 -12.85 27.39
CA ASN A 96 37.12 -13.15 26.21
C ASN A 96 38.34 -12.23 26.07
N LYS A 97 38.44 -11.16 26.89
CA LYS A 97 39.50 -10.14 26.85
C LYS A 97 39.67 -9.54 25.45
N VAL A 98 38.58 -9.04 24.89
CA VAL A 98 38.51 -8.38 23.60
C VAL A 98 38.13 -6.91 23.76
N ASN A 99 38.38 -6.07 22.77
CA ASN A 99 37.94 -4.68 22.80
C ASN A 99 36.41 -4.53 22.69
N ALA A 100 35.91 -3.37 23.05
CA ALA A 100 34.46 -3.08 23.09
C ALA A 100 33.78 -3.29 21.74
N ALA A 101 34.41 -2.88 20.62
CA ALA A 101 33.85 -3.01 19.29
C ALA A 101 33.66 -4.48 18.86
N VAL A 102 34.65 -5.34 19.18
CA VAL A 102 34.55 -6.79 18.91
C VAL A 102 33.49 -7.43 19.77
N ALA A 103 33.40 -7.07 21.05
CA ALA A 103 32.35 -7.63 21.94
C ALA A 103 30.97 -7.24 21.44
N ALA A 104 30.72 -5.97 21.14
CA ALA A 104 29.44 -5.50 20.60
C ALA A 104 29.10 -6.22 19.28
N ASN A 105 30.05 -6.34 18.34
CA ASN A 105 29.80 -7.01 17.07
C ASN A 105 29.38 -8.47 17.24
N VAL A 106 30.06 -9.21 18.12
CA VAL A 106 29.76 -10.65 18.32
C VAL A 106 28.37 -10.84 18.92
N ILE A 107 28.00 -10.06 19.93
CA ILE A 107 26.69 -10.18 20.56
C ILE A 107 25.56 -9.78 19.61
N ILE A 108 25.73 -8.66 18.90
CA ILE A 108 24.78 -8.21 17.87
C ILE A 108 24.62 -9.24 16.75
N ASP A 109 25.72 -9.81 16.25
CA ASP A 109 25.68 -10.87 15.24
C ASP A 109 24.92 -12.12 15.74
N GLN A 110 25.07 -12.47 17.01
CA GLN A 110 24.35 -13.58 17.63
C GLN A 110 22.84 -13.31 17.72
N GLN A 111 22.45 -12.11 18.15
CA GLN A 111 21.02 -11.73 18.23
C GLN A 111 20.37 -11.67 16.85
N VAL A 112 21.07 -11.07 15.87
CA VAL A 112 20.60 -11.02 14.47
C VAL A 112 20.43 -12.43 13.88
N ALA A 113 21.42 -13.34 14.12
CA ALA A 113 21.32 -14.72 13.65
C ALA A 113 20.12 -15.46 14.28
N MET A 114 19.92 -15.29 15.59
CA MET A 114 18.79 -15.90 16.29
C MET A 114 17.44 -15.50 15.73
N LEU A 115 17.23 -14.20 15.48
CA LEU A 115 15.98 -13.69 14.92
C LEU A 115 15.79 -14.07 13.44
N SER A 116 16.88 -14.13 12.67
CA SER A 116 16.84 -14.49 11.26
C SER A 116 16.52 -15.97 10.99
N GLU A 117 16.78 -16.86 11.95
CA GLU A 117 16.45 -18.29 11.88
C GLU A 117 14.97 -18.58 12.14
N ILE A 118 14.23 -17.64 12.72
CA ILE A 118 12.79 -17.77 12.96
C ILE A 118 12.07 -17.51 11.64
N ASP A 119 11.14 -18.42 11.27
CA ASP A 119 10.35 -18.26 10.04
C ASP A 119 9.15 -17.35 10.27
N ASP A 120 9.45 -16.06 10.55
CA ASP A 120 8.52 -14.98 10.77
C ASP A 120 9.07 -13.70 10.16
N GLU A 121 8.31 -13.07 9.26
CA GLU A 121 8.78 -11.87 8.55
C GLU A 121 8.99 -10.67 9.48
N TYR A 122 8.16 -10.48 10.49
CA TYR A 122 8.30 -9.42 11.48
C TYR A 122 9.61 -9.54 12.27
N LEU A 123 9.96 -10.75 12.70
CA LEU A 123 11.21 -10.99 13.43
C LEU A 123 12.44 -10.86 12.52
N LYS A 124 12.30 -11.17 11.22
CA LYS A 124 13.36 -10.91 10.23
C LYS A 124 13.59 -9.40 10.01
N GLU A 125 12.53 -8.60 10.00
CA GLU A 125 12.65 -7.13 9.97
C GLU A 125 13.34 -6.60 11.22
N ARG A 126 12.98 -7.09 12.41
CA ARG A 126 13.64 -6.75 13.68
C ARG A 126 15.13 -7.10 13.69
N ALA A 127 15.53 -8.19 13.04
CA ALA A 127 16.93 -8.52 12.85
C ALA A 127 17.68 -7.43 12.06
N GLY A 128 17.02 -6.84 11.07
CA GLY A 128 17.54 -5.68 10.31
C GLY A 128 17.75 -4.44 11.19
N ASP A 129 16.78 -4.13 12.05
CA ASP A 129 16.85 -3.01 13.00
C ASP A 129 18.01 -3.19 13.98
N ILE A 130 18.15 -4.37 14.57
CA ILE A 130 19.28 -4.68 15.49
C ILE A 130 20.61 -4.54 14.77
N ARG A 131 20.69 -4.94 13.51
CA ARG A 131 21.91 -4.77 12.69
C ARG A 131 22.25 -3.29 12.47
N ASP A 132 21.25 -2.46 12.12
CA ASP A 132 21.45 -1.01 11.91
C ASP A 132 21.94 -0.31 13.19
N ILE A 133 21.26 -0.57 14.31
CA ILE A 133 21.62 -0.04 15.64
C ILE A 133 23.00 -0.50 16.05
N GLY A 134 23.28 -1.79 15.86
CA GLY A 134 24.58 -2.39 16.17
C GLY A 134 25.71 -1.78 15.39
N ASN A 135 25.54 -1.59 14.10
CA ASN A 135 26.52 -0.92 13.25
C ASN A 135 26.77 0.52 13.70
N ARG A 136 25.73 1.25 14.10
CA ARG A 136 25.85 2.60 14.65
C ARG A 136 26.64 2.62 15.96
N LEU A 137 26.32 1.71 16.89
CA LEU A 137 27.04 1.55 18.14
C LEU A 137 28.53 1.27 17.90
N ILE A 138 28.85 0.29 17.04
CA ILE A 138 30.21 -0.12 16.73
C ILE A 138 31.00 1.03 16.07
N LYS A 139 30.41 1.75 15.12
CA LYS A 139 31.03 2.92 14.48
C LYS A 139 31.36 4.01 15.51
N ASN A 140 30.45 4.28 16.46
CA ASN A 140 30.69 5.23 17.54
C ASN A 140 31.80 4.75 18.49
N ILE A 141 31.82 3.47 18.90
CA ILE A 141 32.91 2.89 19.71
C ILE A 141 34.26 3.03 19.01
N LEU A 142 34.30 2.87 17.69
CA LEU A 142 35.51 3.00 16.88
C LEU A 142 35.90 4.46 16.58
N GLY A 143 35.04 5.43 16.91
CA GLY A 143 35.22 6.85 16.56
C GLY A 143 35.19 7.13 15.06
N MET A 144 34.46 6.29 14.29
CA MET A 144 34.27 6.46 12.85
C MET A 144 33.29 7.60 12.58
N HIS A 145 33.50 8.31 11.47
CA HIS A 145 32.59 9.37 11.06
C HIS A 145 31.29 8.76 10.46
N ILE A 146 30.15 9.09 11.04
CA ILE A 146 28.85 8.73 10.49
C ILE A 146 28.35 9.94 9.69
N VAL A 147 28.07 9.73 8.40
CA VAL A 147 27.57 10.81 7.52
C VAL A 147 26.15 11.18 7.95
N ASP A 148 25.93 12.45 8.28
CA ASP A 148 24.58 12.97 8.51
C ASP A 148 23.95 13.37 7.18
N LEU A 149 22.97 12.60 6.72
CA LEU A 149 22.28 12.84 5.46
C LEU A 149 21.33 14.06 5.52
N GLY A 150 21.08 14.58 6.72
CA GLY A 150 20.35 15.84 6.93
C GLY A 150 21.19 17.07 6.59
N GLU A 151 22.51 16.96 6.58
CA GLU A 151 23.43 18.07 6.26
C GLU A 151 23.75 18.21 4.77
N ILE A 152 23.07 17.47 3.90
CA ILE A 152 23.23 17.60 2.45
C ILE A 152 22.72 18.99 2.03
N ASN A 153 23.66 19.83 1.54
CA ASN A 153 23.39 21.24 1.21
C ASN A 153 23.20 21.48 -0.30
N GLU A 154 23.62 20.56 -1.15
CA GLU A 154 23.49 20.65 -2.62
C GLU A 154 22.48 19.63 -3.13
N GLU A 155 21.75 19.99 -4.18
CA GLU A 155 20.84 19.07 -4.85
C GLU A 155 21.62 17.88 -5.44
N ALA A 156 21.26 16.64 -5.04
CA ALA A 156 21.95 15.44 -5.45
C ALA A 156 21.03 14.24 -5.63
N ILE A 157 21.47 13.30 -6.46
CA ILE A 157 20.92 11.94 -6.53
C ILE A 157 21.85 11.08 -5.67
N LEU A 158 21.29 10.45 -4.62
CA LEU A 158 22.07 9.57 -3.76
C LEU A 158 22.34 8.24 -4.45
N VAL A 159 23.55 7.73 -4.28
CA VAL A 159 23.99 6.43 -4.77
C VAL A 159 24.57 5.68 -3.58
N ALA A 160 23.93 4.58 -3.19
CA ALA A 160 24.31 3.81 -2.01
C ALA A 160 24.31 2.31 -2.29
N TYR A 161 24.99 1.53 -1.46
CA TYR A 161 24.84 0.08 -1.47
C TYR A 161 23.43 -0.32 -1.03
N ASP A 162 22.98 0.24 0.11
CA ASP A 162 21.62 0.20 0.63
C ASP A 162 21.35 1.50 1.39
N LEU A 163 20.11 1.73 1.78
CA LEU A 163 19.72 2.81 2.67
C LEU A 163 18.92 2.21 3.84
N THR A 164 19.48 2.34 5.03
CA THR A 164 18.80 1.88 6.25
C THR A 164 17.62 2.77 6.61
N PRO A 165 16.70 2.30 7.48
CA PRO A 165 15.60 3.12 7.99
C PRO A 165 16.10 4.44 8.60
N SER A 166 17.15 4.38 9.41
CA SER A 166 17.75 5.56 10.04
C SER A 166 18.35 6.54 9.05
N GLU A 167 18.93 6.07 7.95
CA GLU A 167 19.50 6.90 6.90
C GLU A 167 18.39 7.56 6.07
N THR A 168 17.37 6.79 5.69
CA THR A 168 16.25 7.30 4.89
C THR A 168 15.46 8.39 5.62
N ALA A 169 15.26 8.24 6.93
CA ALA A 169 14.56 9.24 7.75
C ALA A 169 15.35 10.54 7.96
N GLN A 170 16.66 10.52 7.75
CA GLN A 170 17.52 11.70 7.85
C GLN A 170 17.60 12.52 6.55
N LEU A 171 17.06 12.02 5.43
CA LEU A 171 17.19 12.66 4.13
C LEU A 171 16.63 14.09 4.14
N ASN A 172 17.45 15.03 3.69
CA ASN A 172 16.98 16.38 3.40
C ASN A 172 16.19 16.37 2.08
N LEU A 173 14.86 16.27 2.19
CA LEU A 173 13.95 16.14 1.04
C LEU A 173 13.98 17.36 0.10
N ASP A 174 14.45 18.51 0.55
CA ASP A 174 14.62 19.69 -0.30
C ASP A 174 15.86 19.59 -1.21
N LYS A 175 16.79 18.68 -0.89
CA LYS A 175 18.08 18.54 -1.55
C LYS A 175 18.29 17.19 -2.22
N VAL A 176 17.67 16.14 -1.68
CA VAL A 176 17.73 14.81 -2.29
C VAL A 176 16.69 14.69 -3.39
N LEU A 177 17.14 14.67 -4.65
CA LEU A 177 16.28 14.60 -5.82
C LEU A 177 15.72 13.18 -6.07
N GLY A 178 16.42 12.17 -5.58
CA GLY A 178 16.11 10.76 -5.70
C GLY A 178 17.28 9.91 -5.29
N PHE A 179 17.14 8.58 -5.32
CA PHE A 179 18.24 7.70 -4.97
C PHE A 179 18.29 6.39 -5.76
N VAL A 180 19.46 5.77 -5.75
CA VAL A 180 19.74 4.48 -6.41
C VAL A 180 20.53 3.61 -5.46
N THR A 181 20.14 2.30 -5.36
CA THR A 181 20.86 1.35 -4.51
C THR A 181 21.30 0.10 -5.27
N ASP A 182 22.39 -0.53 -4.80
CA ASP A 182 22.87 -1.81 -5.34
C ASP A 182 21.94 -2.96 -4.98
N ILE A 183 21.44 -2.99 -3.75
CA ILE A 183 20.51 -4.01 -3.28
C ILE A 183 19.10 -3.45 -3.05
N GLY A 184 18.17 -4.32 -2.76
CA GLY A 184 16.77 -3.99 -2.51
C GLY A 184 15.82 -4.58 -3.56
N GLY A 185 14.55 -4.71 -3.17
CA GLY A 185 13.46 -5.18 -4.01
C GLY A 185 12.23 -4.29 -3.87
N ARG A 186 11.14 -4.61 -4.58
CA ARG A 186 9.90 -3.82 -4.55
C ARG A 186 9.28 -3.69 -3.16
N THR A 187 9.48 -4.68 -2.32
CA THR A 187 8.96 -4.76 -0.95
C THR A 187 9.99 -4.38 0.11
N SER A 188 11.22 -4.04 -0.28
CA SER A 188 12.25 -3.62 0.66
C SER A 188 11.84 -2.35 1.41
N HIS A 189 12.32 -2.18 2.63
CA HIS A 189 12.10 -0.98 3.44
C HIS A 189 12.43 0.30 2.68
N THR A 190 13.58 0.32 2.00
CA THR A 190 14.05 1.41 1.14
C THR A 190 13.02 1.77 0.06
N SER A 191 12.39 0.77 -0.57
CA SER A 191 11.35 0.99 -1.59
C SER A 191 10.04 1.51 -1.00
N ILE A 192 9.66 1.04 0.18
CA ILE A 192 8.47 1.53 0.90
C ILE A 192 8.67 3.00 1.26
N MET A 193 9.84 3.35 1.80
CA MET A 193 10.18 4.73 2.16
C MET A 193 10.24 5.65 0.93
N ALA A 194 10.82 5.19 -0.20
CA ALA A 194 10.84 5.97 -1.43
C ALA A 194 9.44 6.39 -1.89
N ARG A 195 8.49 5.44 -1.87
CA ARG A 195 7.09 5.71 -2.21
C ARG A 195 6.42 6.66 -1.21
N SER A 196 6.66 6.46 0.07
CA SER A 196 6.11 7.29 1.15
C SER A 196 6.60 8.73 1.10
N LEU A 197 7.86 8.94 0.68
CA LEU A 197 8.48 10.26 0.53
C LEU A 197 8.25 10.85 -0.87
N GLU A 198 7.59 10.14 -1.78
CA GLU A 198 7.42 10.50 -3.19
C GLU A 198 8.75 10.81 -3.90
N LEU A 199 9.86 10.20 -3.45
CA LEU A 199 11.18 10.36 -4.06
C LEU A 199 11.39 9.34 -5.18
N PRO A 200 11.74 9.75 -6.41
CA PRO A 200 12.12 8.83 -7.47
C PRO A 200 13.27 7.93 -7.06
N ALA A 201 13.09 6.61 -7.20
CA ALA A 201 14.09 5.65 -6.75
C ALA A 201 14.15 4.39 -7.62
N ILE A 202 15.39 3.89 -7.82
CA ILE A 202 15.68 2.58 -8.42
C ILE A 202 16.55 1.80 -7.44
N VAL A 203 16.15 0.57 -7.15
CA VAL A 203 16.87 -0.33 -6.23
C VAL A 203 17.34 -1.60 -6.98
N GLY A 204 18.22 -2.39 -6.34
CA GLY A 204 18.63 -3.68 -6.91
C GLY A 204 19.43 -3.57 -8.21
N THR A 205 20.25 -2.55 -8.34
CA THR A 205 21.11 -2.35 -9.53
C THR A 205 22.35 -3.26 -9.52
N ASN A 206 22.67 -3.88 -8.40
CA ASN A 206 23.78 -4.77 -8.08
C ASN A 206 25.17 -4.09 -7.99
N ASN A 207 25.44 -3.02 -8.73
CA ASN A 207 26.79 -2.46 -8.82
C ASN A 207 26.85 -0.96 -9.15
N VAL A 208 25.80 -0.20 -8.85
CA VAL A 208 25.79 1.25 -9.15
C VAL A 208 26.89 1.99 -8.38
N THR A 209 27.18 1.56 -7.14
CA THR A 209 28.24 2.17 -6.30
C THR A 209 29.64 1.98 -6.86
N GLU A 210 29.86 0.95 -7.67
CA GLU A 210 31.15 0.71 -8.35
C GLU A 210 31.28 1.49 -9.66
N LEU A 211 30.15 1.77 -10.33
CA LEU A 211 30.10 2.36 -11.66
C LEU A 211 29.94 3.89 -11.65
N VAL A 212 29.52 4.46 -10.54
CA VAL A 212 29.25 5.89 -10.39
C VAL A 212 30.20 6.51 -9.37
N ASN A 213 30.70 7.71 -9.68
CA ASN A 213 31.49 8.49 -8.76
C ASN A 213 30.74 9.74 -8.30
N THR A 214 31.02 10.22 -7.09
CA THR A 214 30.50 11.50 -6.62
C THR A 214 30.86 12.62 -7.61
N GLY A 215 29.86 13.38 -8.02
CA GLY A 215 29.98 14.44 -9.01
C GLY A 215 29.63 14.03 -10.43
N ASP A 216 29.49 12.74 -10.75
CA ASP A 216 28.96 12.30 -12.05
C ASP A 216 27.53 12.84 -12.26
N PHE A 217 27.22 13.26 -13.49
CA PHE A 217 25.87 13.69 -13.80
C PHE A 217 24.97 12.48 -14.11
N LEU A 218 23.89 12.34 -13.34
CA LEU A 218 22.94 11.25 -13.49
C LEU A 218 21.59 11.72 -14.02
N ILE A 219 20.95 10.85 -14.77
CA ILE A 219 19.49 10.89 -14.95
C ILE A 219 18.92 9.60 -14.37
N LEU A 220 18.08 9.72 -13.36
CA LEU A 220 17.32 8.62 -12.80
C LEU A 220 15.96 8.58 -13.50
N ASP A 221 15.74 7.61 -14.36
CA ASP A 221 14.47 7.36 -15.05
C ASP A 221 13.80 6.12 -14.42
N ALA A 222 13.12 6.34 -13.31
CA ALA A 222 12.41 5.28 -12.59
C ALA A 222 11.10 4.85 -13.28
N LEU A 223 10.69 5.49 -14.38
CA LEU A 223 9.57 5.05 -15.20
C LEU A 223 10.00 3.93 -16.15
N ASN A 224 11.23 4.02 -16.68
CA ASN A 224 11.81 3.04 -17.58
C ASN A 224 12.86 2.14 -16.91
N ASN A 225 13.06 2.27 -15.59
CA ASN A 225 13.96 1.46 -14.76
C ASN A 225 15.44 1.58 -15.16
N VAL A 226 15.87 2.78 -15.54
CA VAL A 226 17.21 3.02 -16.07
C VAL A 226 17.87 4.22 -15.40
N VAL A 227 19.12 4.05 -15.01
CA VAL A 227 20.02 5.12 -14.57
C VAL A 227 21.00 5.42 -15.70
N TYR A 228 21.00 6.65 -16.18
CA TYR A 228 21.97 7.14 -17.15
C TYR A 228 23.12 7.82 -16.41
N VAL A 229 24.36 7.38 -16.66
CA VAL A 229 25.58 7.95 -16.09
C VAL A 229 26.27 8.78 -17.18
N ASN A 230 26.50 10.06 -16.90
CA ASN A 230 27.10 11.02 -17.82
C ASN A 230 26.46 10.95 -19.23
N PRO A 231 25.12 11.11 -19.34
CA PRO A 231 24.40 10.95 -20.59
C PRO A 231 24.77 12.01 -21.63
N SER A 232 24.54 11.68 -22.91
CA SER A 232 24.70 12.64 -24.01
C SER A 232 23.68 13.78 -23.93
N GLN A 233 23.98 14.89 -24.61
CA GLN A 233 23.07 16.04 -24.68
C GLN A 233 21.71 15.68 -25.29
N ASP A 234 21.67 14.77 -26.26
CA ASP A 234 20.45 14.30 -26.90
C ASP A 234 19.56 13.50 -25.92
N GLU A 235 20.18 12.63 -25.09
CA GLU A 235 19.47 11.90 -24.04
C GLU A 235 18.91 12.85 -22.97
N ILE A 236 19.71 13.82 -22.53
CA ILE A 236 19.27 14.85 -21.58
C ILE A 236 18.05 15.60 -22.14
N GLN A 237 18.13 16.06 -23.40
CA GLN A 237 17.05 16.83 -24.02
C GLN A 237 15.78 15.99 -24.18
N ARG A 238 15.91 14.74 -24.61
CA ARG A 238 14.79 13.80 -24.75
C ARG A 238 14.06 13.58 -23.42
N LEU A 239 14.82 13.30 -22.34
CA LEU A 239 14.26 13.01 -21.02
C LEU A 239 13.72 14.26 -20.33
N LYS A 240 14.32 15.45 -20.55
CA LYS A 240 13.75 16.72 -20.10
C LYS A 240 12.41 17.02 -20.76
N THR A 241 12.28 16.74 -22.05
CA THR A 241 11.03 16.90 -22.76
C THR A 241 9.96 15.96 -22.22
N LEU A 242 10.34 14.71 -21.92
CA LEU A 242 9.43 13.74 -21.30
C LEU A 242 9.01 14.19 -19.88
N GLN A 243 9.96 14.63 -19.04
CA GLN A 243 9.68 15.15 -17.70
C GLN A 243 8.73 16.36 -17.75
N ALA A 244 8.98 17.30 -18.65
CA ALA A 244 8.11 18.47 -18.82
C ALA A 244 6.69 18.06 -19.24
N LYS A 245 6.55 17.11 -20.18
CA LYS A 245 5.25 16.57 -20.58
C LYS A 245 4.50 15.92 -19.42
N LEU A 246 5.19 15.13 -18.60
CA LEU A 246 4.59 14.50 -17.41
C LEU A 246 4.16 15.53 -16.35
N ALA A 247 4.98 16.57 -16.16
CA ALA A 247 4.64 17.66 -15.25
C ALA A 247 3.42 18.45 -15.74
N GLU A 248 3.34 18.73 -17.04
CA GLU A 248 2.17 19.37 -17.66
C GLU A 248 0.92 18.49 -17.51
N GLU A 249 1.03 17.19 -17.79
CA GLU A 249 -0.07 16.23 -17.60
C GLU A 249 -0.54 16.21 -16.15
N LYS A 250 0.39 16.13 -15.17
CA LYS A 250 0.06 16.18 -13.74
C LYS A 250 -0.66 17.50 -13.38
N ALA A 251 -0.21 18.62 -13.92
CA ALA A 251 -0.86 19.92 -13.68
C ALA A 251 -2.26 20.00 -14.31
N GLU A 252 -2.47 19.43 -15.49
CA GLU A 252 -3.79 19.35 -16.12
C GLU A 252 -4.73 18.43 -15.33
N LEU A 253 -4.24 17.28 -14.86
CA LEU A 253 -5.02 16.36 -14.03
C LEU A 253 -5.42 17.01 -12.70
N ALA A 254 -4.54 17.79 -12.08
CA ALA A 254 -4.86 18.50 -10.84
C ALA A 254 -6.04 19.47 -10.97
N LYS A 255 -6.30 20.04 -12.16
CA LYS A 255 -7.45 20.90 -12.42
C LYS A 255 -8.80 20.15 -12.37
N LEU A 256 -8.76 18.83 -12.47
CA LEU A 256 -9.96 17.99 -12.46
C LEU A 256 -10.41 17.60 -11.03
N LYS A 257 -9.62 17.95 -10.02
CA LYS A 257 -9.87 17.56 -8.63
C LYS A 257 -11.32 17.82 -8.20
N ASP A 258 -11.79 19.04 -8.37
CA ASP A 258 -13.10 19.50 -7.88
C ASP A 258 -14.21 19.38 -8.94
N LEU A 259 -13.90 18.79 -10.09
CA LEU A 259 -14.88 18.61 -11.15
C LEU A 259 -15.55 17.24 -11.06
N PRO A 260 -16.90 17.18 -11.26
CA PRO A 260 -17.60 15.91 -11.29
C PRO A 260 -17.19 15.07 -12.51
N ALA A 261 -17.27 13.74 -12.39
CA ALA A 261 -17.08 12.84 -13.52
C ALA A 261 -18.34 12.83 -14.41
N LEU A 262 -18.36 13.74 -15.37
CA LEU A 262 -19.47 14.01 -16.29
C LEU A 262 -19.00 13.86 -17.74
N THR A 263 -19.66 13.01 -18.53
CA THR A 263 -19.37 12.86 -19.96
C THR A 263 -19.72 14.12 -20.77
N LEU A 264 -19.25 14.19 -22.01
CA LEU A 264 -19.53 15.32 -22.90
C LEU A 264 -21.02 15.53 -23.18
N ASP A 265 -21.81 14.46 -23.16
CA ASP A 265 -23.25 14.46 -23.35
C ASP A 265 -24.06 14.46 -22.04
N GLY A 266 -23.39 14.70 -20.91
CA GLY A 266 -24.03 14.99 -19.62
C GLY A 266 -24.39 13.77 -18.78
N HIS A 267 -23.89 12.57 -19.08
CA HIS A 267 -24.04 11.41 -18.21
C HIS A 267 -23.05 11.48 -17.04
N ARG A 268 -23.55 11.40 -15.80
CA ARG A 268 -22.75 11.45 -14.58
C ARG A 268 -22.46 10.04 -14.05
N VAL A 269 -21.25 9.83 -13.60
CA VAL A 269 -20.85 8.69 -12.78
C VAL A 269 -20.06 9.21 -11.58
N ASP A 270 -19.91 8.38 -10.55
CA ASP A 270 -19.08 8.72 -9.40
C ASP A 270 -17.71 8.05 -9.54
N VAL A 271 -16.65 8.84 -9.32
CA VAL A 271 -15.25 8.34 -9.29
C VAL A 271 -14.72 8.51 -7.89
N VAL A 272 -14.51 7.39 -7.22
CA VAL A 272 -14.27 7.30 -5.78
C VAL A 272 -12.99 6.51 -5.48
N ALA A 273 -12.54 6.53 -4.24
CA ALA A 273 -11.30 5.86 -3.85
C ALA A 273 -11.52 4.56 -3.08
N ASN A 274 -10.57 3.64 -3.23
CA ASN A 274 -10.36 2.51 -2.31
C ASN A 274 -9.39 2.96 -1.21
N ILE A 275 -9.73 2.71 0.05
CA ILE A 275 -8.90 3.02 1.21
C ILE A 275 -8.76 1.80 2.14
N GLY A 276 -7.70 1.79 2.94
CA GLY A 276 -7.47 0.83 4.01
C GLY A 276 -7.54 1.46 5.40
N THR A 277 -7.13 2.73 5.51
CA THR A 277 -7.03 3.46 6.78
C THR A 277 -7.48 4.91 6.62
N ILE A 278 -7.66 5.62 7.74
CA ILE A 278 -7.93 7.08 7.76
C ILE A 278 -6.86 7.90 7.01
N ARG A 279 -5.62 7.45 6.98
CA ARG A 279 -4.51 8.13 6.29
C ARG A 279 -4.70 8.21 4.78
N ASP A 280 -5.36 7.24 4.20
CA ASP A 280 -5.62 7.20 2.76
C ASP A 280 -6.64 8.26 2.34
N VAL A 281 -7.45 8.77 3.28
CA VAL A 281 -8.49 9.78 3.03
C VAL A 281 -7.88 11.07 2.49
N GLU A 282 -6.80 11.55 3.08
CA GLU A 282 -6.10 12.76 2.58
C GLU A 282 -5.65 12.57 1.12
N GLY A 283 -5.10 11.39 0.81
CA GLY A 283 -4.72 11.02 -0.56
C GLY A 283 -5.91 10.97 -1.52
N ALA A 284 -7.05 10.45 -1.06
CA ALA A 284 -8.28 10.41 -1.84
C ALA A 284 -8.82 11.81 -2.14
N GLU A 285 -8.90 12.68 -1.13
CA GLU A 285 -9.32 14.07 -1.29
C GLU A 285 -8.36 14.89 -2.17
N ARG A 286 -7.06 14.73 -1.98
CA ARG A 286 -6.03 15.41 -2.78
C ARG A 286 -6.14 15.07 -4.27
N ASN A 287 -6.51 13.84 -4.59
CA ASN A 287 -6.72 13.37 -5.97
C ASN A 287 -8.15 13.59 -6.47
N GLY A 288 -9.05 14.17 -5.67
CA GLY A 288 -10.39 14.54 -6.08
C GLY A 288 -11.37 13.36 -6.17
N ALA A 289 -11.22 12.35 -5.32
CA ALA A 289 -12.23 11.30 -5.16
C ALA A 289 -13.54 11.90 -4.61
N GLU A 290 -14.67 11.45 -5.16
CA GLU A 290 -16.02 11.95 -4.81
C GLU A 290 -16.63 11.17 -3.63
N GLY A 291 -15.89 10.21 -3.06
CA GLY A 291 -16.29 9.35 -1.97
C GLY A 291 -15.30 8.22 -1.75
N VAL A 292 -15.68 7.27 -0.91
CA VAL A 292 -14.98 6.01 -0.68
C VAL A 292 -15.86 4.85 -1.12
N GLY A 293 -15.52 4.21 -2.24
CA GLY A 293 -16.28 3.07 -2.77
C GLY A 293 -15.85 1.73 -2.19
N LEU A 294 -14.70 1.69 -1.51
CA LEU A 294 -14.25 0.54 -0.74
C LEU A 294 -13.38 0.97 0.43
N TYR A 295 -13.91 0.86 1.64
CA TYR A 295 -13.10 0.86 2.86
C TYR A 295 -12.79 -0.59 3.26
N ARG A 296 -11.53 -1.00 3.12
CA ARG A 296 -11.04 -2.33 3.47
C ARG A 296 -10.78 -2.41 4.96
N THR A 297 -11.68 -3.07 5.69
CA THR A 297 -11.59 -3.13 7.15
C THR A 297 -10.57 -4.13 7.68
N GLU A 298 -10.02 -4.98 6.83
CA GLU A 298 -9.04 -6.03 7.19
C GLU A 298 -7.81 -5.46 7.87
N PHE A 299 -7.38 -4.25 7.51
CA PHE A 299 -6.23 -3.58 8.14
C PHE A 299 -6.41 -3.36 9.65
N LEU A 300 -7.65 -3.27 10.14
CA LEU A 300 -7.92 -3.20 11.58
C LEU A 300 -7.75 -4.55 12.29
N PHE A 301 -7.76 -5.64 11.55
CA PHE A 301 -7.62 -7.00 12.06
C PHE A 301 -6.19 -7.53 11.92
N MET A 302 -5.38 -6.92 11.06
CA MET A 302 -3.99 -7.30 10.83
C MET A 302 -3.07 -6.66 11.89
N ASP A 303 -1.84 -7.15 11.99
CA ASP A 303 -0.76 -6.62 12.86
C ASP A 303 -1.15 -6.48 14.35
N ARG A 304 -1.89 -7.49 14.87
CA ARG A 304 -2.33 -7.53 16.26
C ARG A 304 -2.52 -8.97 16.74
N ASP A 305 -2.57 -9.14 18.07
CA ASP A 305 -2.65 -10.46 18.72
C ASP A 305 -4.07 -10.88 19.09
N GLN A 306 -5.07 -10.00 18.88
CA GLN A 306 -6.47 -10.25 19.24
C GLN A 306 -7.42 -9.50 18.33
N LEU A 307 -8.69 -9.94 18.28
CA LEU A 307 -9.75 -9.28 17.53
C LEU A 307 -9.92 -7.82 17.97
N PRO A 308 -10.14 -6.89 17.03
CA PRO A 308 -10.50 -5.52 17.37
C PRO A 308 -11.86 -5.49 18.08
N THR A 309 -11.94 -4.72 19.16
CA THR A 309 -13.18 -4.51 19.91
C THR A 309 -14.20 -3.69 19.08
N GLU A 310 -15.49 -3.73 19.47
CA GLU A 310 -16.51 -2.85 18.88
C GLU A 310 -16.08 -1.37 18.94
N GLU A 311 -15.49 -0.95 20.05
CA GLU A 311 -15.11 0.45 20.25
C GLU A 311 -13.95 0.90 19.36
N GLU A 312 -12.91 0.08 19.24
CA GLU A 312 -11.79 0.35 18.31
C GLU A 312 -12.27 0.47 16.87
N GLN A 313 -13.13 -0.45 16.43
CA GLN A 313 -13.72 -0.43 15.10
C GLN A 313 -14.61 0.82 14.91
N PHE A 314 -15.45 1.15 15.90
CA PHE A 314 -16.32 2.31 15.85
C PHE A 314 -15.52 3.62 15.69
N ILE A 315 -14.45 3.79 16.47
CA ILE A 315 -13.59 4.98 16.39
C ILE A 315 -13.01 5.10 14.98
N ALA A 316 -12.40 4.03 14.44
CA ALA A 316 -11.79 4.02 13.12
C ALA A 316 -12.80 4.32 12.00
N TYR A 317 -13.99 3.74 12.05
CA TYR A 317 -15.03 3.97 11.04
C TYR A 317 -15.59 5.39 11.11
N LYS A 318 -15.83 5.90 12.32
CA LYS A 318 -16.29 7.25 12.57
C LYS A 318 -15.31 8.30 12.02
N GLU A 319 -14.02 8.15 12.31
CA GLU A 319 -12.97 9.06 11.82
C GLU A 319 -12.99 9.18 10.28
N VAL A 320 -13.09 8.06 9.58
CA VAL A 320 -13.18 8.05 8.11
C VAL A 320 -14.46 8.73 7.62
N VAL A 321 -15.60 8.42 8.23
CA VAL A 321 -16.89 8.98 7.84
C VAL A 321 -16.94 10.50 8.06
N GLU A 322 -16.41 10.99 9.18
CA GLU A 322 -16.33 12.42 9.49
C GLU A 322 -15.37 13.15 8.52
N ALA A 323 -14.19 12.56 8.25
CA ALA A 323 -13.21 13.13 7.32
C ALA A 323 -13.77 13.28 5.89
N MET A 324 -14.64 12.38 5.46
CA MET A 324 -15.24 12.44 4.11
C MET A 324 -16.31 13.52 3.94
N ASN A 325 -16.59 14.34 4.95
CA ASN A 325 -17.40 15.57 4.87
C ASN A 325 -18.76 15.39 4.16
N GLY A 326 -19.47 14.29 4.44
CA GLY A 326 -20.78 13.97 3.88
C GLY A 326 -20.76 13.26 2.52
N ASN A 327 -19.60 12.98 1.95
CA ASN A 327 -19.46 12.05 0.84
C ASN A 327 -19.72 10.61 1.30
N LEU A 328 -20.16 9.76 0.40
CA LEU A 328 -20.48 8.36 0.72
C LEU A 328 -19.20 7.57 1.05
N VAL A 329 -19.27 6.79 2.11
CA VAL A 329 -18.26 5.78 2.47
C VAL A 329 -18.92 4.41 2.41
N ILE A 330 -18.39 3.52 1.57
CA ILE A 330 -18.82 2.12 1.50
C ILE A 330 -17.83 1.27 2.27
N LEU A 331 -18.26 0.77 3.41
CA LEU A 331 -17.47 -0.09 4.28
C LEU A 331 -17.73 -1.55 3.94
N ARG A 332 -16.69 -2.28 3.57
CA ARG A 332 -16.74 -3.73 3.40
C ARG A 332 -16.48 -4.41 4.74
N THR A 333 -17.37 -5.34 5.13
CA THR A 333 -17.10 -6.18 6.29
C THR A 333 -15.87 -7.06 6.05
N MET A 334 -15.29 -7.56 7.13
CA MET A 334 -14.05 -8.34 7.15
C MET A 334 -13.97 -9.38 6.02
N ASP A 335 -12.90 -9.30 5.23
CA ASP A 335 -12.56 -10.28 4.19
C ASP A 335 -11.21 -10.94 4.52
N ILE A 336 -11.22 -11.82 5.51
CA ILE A 336 -10.09 -12.59 6.02
C ILE A 336 -10.26 -14.05 5.60
N GLY A 337 -9.14 -14.77 5.44
CA GLY A 337 -9.05 -16.09 4.85
C GLY A 337 -8.47 -16.01 3.42
N GLY A 338 -8.26 -17.16 2.78
CA GLY A 338 -7.54 -17.19 1.51
C GLY A 338 -6.05 -16.97 1.70
N ASP A 339 -5.57 -15.82 1.25
CA ASP A 339 -4.18 -15.35 1.38
C ASP A 339 -3.91 -14.49 2.62
N LYS A 340 -4.96 -14.14 3.38
CA LYS A 340 -4.89 -13.29 4.57
C LYS A 340 -5.06 -14.15 5.82
N GLU A 341 -3.97 -14.56 6.41
CA GLU A 341 -3.98 -15.31 7.67
C GLU A 341 -3.92 -14.36 8.87
N LEU A 342 -4.73 -14.67 9.91
CA LEU A 342 -4.64 -14.03 11.21
C LEU A 342 -4.27 -15.11 12.24
N PRO A 343 -3.05 -15.10 12.78
CA PRO A 343 -2.59 -16.17 13.69
C PRO A 343 -3.51 -16.40 14.88
N TYR A 344 -4.09 -15.35 15.44
CA TYR A 344 -4.98 -15.43 16.61
C TYR A 344 -6.38 -15.99 16.31
N LEU A 345 -6.81 -16.06 15.03
CA LEU A 345 -8.08 -16.70 14.65
C LEU A 345 -7.98 -18.22 14.55
N ASN A 346 -6.76 -18.79 14.51
CA ASN A 346 -6.51 -20.23 14.38
C ASN A 346 -7.33 -20.86 13.24
N LEU A 347 -7.29 -20.25 12.05
CA LEU A 347 -7.99 -20.77 10.89
C LEU A 347 -7.41 -22.12 10.47
N PRO A 348 -8.25 -23.10 10.07
CA PRO A 348 -7.75 -24.40 9.62
C PRO A 348 -6.97 -24.25 8.32
N LYS A 349 -5.88 -25.02 8.16
CA LYS A 349 -5.22 -25.13 6.86
C LYS A 349 -6.13 -25.85 5.86
N GLU A 350 -6.43 -25.18 4.77
CA GLU A 350 -7.30 -25.70 3.71
C GLU A 350 -6.48 -26.00 2.44
N MET A 351 -6.95 -26.95 1.64
CA MET A 351 -6.29 -27.29 0.38
C MET A 351 -6.54 -26.24 -0.72
N ASN A 352 -7.65 -25.50 -0.62
CA ASN A 352 -8.04 -24.44 -1.54
C ASN A 352 -8.56 -23.24 -0.73
N PRO A 353 -7.67 -22.46 -0.09
CA PRO A 353 -8.08 -21.41 0.84
C PRO A 353 -8.99 -20.35 0.21
N PHE A 354 -8.78 -19.99 -1.05
CA PHE A 354 -9.65 -19.04 -1.76
C PHE A 354 -11.09 -19.55 -1.98
N LEU A 355 -11.30 -20.87 -1.98
CA LEU A 355 -12.62 -21.50 -2.08
C LEU A 355 -13.17 -21.94 -0.72
N GLY A 356 -12.43 -21.71 0.34
CA GLY A 356 -12.66 -22.23 1.68
C GLY A 356 -13.46 -21.32 2.60
N TRP A 357 -13.15 -21.43 3.89
CA TRP A 357 -13.79 -20.70 4.97
C TRP A 357 -13.15 -19.31 5.10
N ARG A 358 -13.75 -18.32 4.45
CA ARG A 358 -13.28 -16.92 4.39
C ARG A 358 -14.44 -15.94 4.44
N ALA A 359 -14.12 -14.68 4.77
CA ALA A 359 -14.99 -13.53 4.68
C ALA A 359 -16.34 -13.75 5.38
N ILE A 360 -17.45 -13.56 4.66
CA ILE A 360 -18.81 -13.70 5.21
C ILE A 360 -19.08 -15.11 5.77
N ARG A 361 -18.42 -16.14 5.25
CA ARG A 361 -18.57 -17.51 5.74
C ARG A 361 -18.06 -17.63 7.18
N ILE A 362 -16.91 -17.01 7.47
CA ILE A 362 -16.39 -16.92 8.85
C ILE A 362 -17.35 -16.07 9.68
N ALA A 363 -17.77 -14.93 9.18
CA ALA A 363 -18.59 -13.98 9.92
C ALA A 363 -19.98 -14.57 10.31
N LEU A 364 -20.61 -15.34 9.46
CA LEU A 364 -21.89 -16.02 9.77
C LEU A 364 -21.72 -17.16 10.78
N ASP A 365 -20.61 -17.91 10.75
CA ASP A 365 -20.29 -18.95 11.71
C ASP A 365 -19.81 -18.37 13.06
N ARG A 366 -19.10 -17.25 13.03
CA ARG A 366 -18.49 -16.56 14.18
C ARG A 366 -19.23 -15.25 14.46
N ARG A 367 -20.48 -15.37 14.91
CA ARG A 367 -21.41 -14.24 15.13
C ARG A 367 -20.86 -13.16 16.04
N GLU A 368 -20.00 -13.52 16.98
CA GLU A 368 -19.33 -12.55 17.87
C GLU A 368 -18.47 -11.55 17.08
N ILE A 369 -17.81 -11.98 15.99
CA ILE A 369 -17.01 -11.12 15.13
C ILE A 369 -17.93 -10.23 14.29
N LEU A 370 -18.93 -10.83 13.65
CA LEU A 370 -19.92 -10.13 12.83
C LEU A 370 -20.68 -9.06 13.64
N ASN A 371 -21.15 -9.42 14.81
CA ASN A 371 -21.95 -8.53 15.65
C ASN A 371 -21.12 -7.33 16.11
N ALA A 372 -19.87 -7.55 16.57
CA ALA A 372 -18.98 -6.46 16.99
C ALA A 372 -18.74 -5.47 15.82
N GLN A 373 -18.47 -5.99 14.62
CA GLN A 373 -18.25 -5.17 13.44
C GLN A 373 -19.51 -4.41 13.02
N LEU A 374 -20.66 -5.08 12.90
CA LEU A 374 -21.91 -4.45 12.47
C LEU A 374 -22.43 -3.43 13.49
N ARG A 375 -22.24 -3.65 14.79
CA ARG A 375 -22.57 -2.66 15.83
C ARG A 375 -21.70 -1.40 15.68
N ALA A 376 -20.40 -1.57 15.42
CA ALA A 376 -19.48 -0.46 15.16
C ALA A 376 -19.89 0.32 13.89
N VAL A 377 -20.26 -0.38 12.80
CA VAL A 377 -20.74 0.22 11.55
C VAL A 377 -22.02 1.02 11.79
N LEU A 378 -23.02 0.42 12.46
CA LEU A 378 -24.28 1.09 12.76
C LEU A 378 -24.06 2.34 13.59
N ARG A 379 -23.25 2.29 14.65
CA ARG A 379 -22.91 3.45 15.46
C ARG A 379 -22.19 4.55 14.64
N ALA A 380 -21.26 4.17 13.79
CA ALA A 380 -20.53 5.11 12.94
C ALA A 380 -21.43 5.79 11.89
N SER A 381 -22.53 5.15 11.46
CA SER A 381 -23.47 5.70 10.49
C SER A 381 -24.21 6.97 10.98
N ALA A 382 -24.22 7.23 12.29
CA ALA A 382 -24.76 8.48 12.86
C ALA A 382 -23.92 9.73 12.52
N TYR A 383 -22.68 9.56 12.06
CA TYR A 383 -21.70 10.64 11.88
C TYR A 383 -21.52 11.09 10.43
N GLY A 384 -22.19 10.44 9.47
CA GLY A 384 -22.17 10.81 8.06
C GLY A 384 -22.75 9.73 7.15
N ARG A 385 -22.53 9.84 5.85
CA ARG A 385 -23.10 8.90 4.87
C ARG A 385 -22.26 7.63 4.81
N LEU A 386 -22.75 6.58 5.46
CA LEU A 386 -22.11 5.27 5.52
C LEU A 386 -23.03 4.20 4.89
N ALA A 387 -22.45 3.33 4.07
CA ALA A 387 -23.09 2.12 3.60
C ALA A 387 -22.25 0.90 3.99
N VAL A 388 -22.91 -0.25 4.18
CA VAL A 388 -22.22 -1.52 4.48
C VAL A 388 -22.33 -2.47 3.30
N MET A 389 -21.22 -3.14 2.99
CA MET A 389 -21.11 -4.09 1.88
C MET A 389 -20.53 -5.42 2.38
N PHE A 390 -21.15 -6.53 1.95
CA PHE A 390 -20.75 -7.88 2.33
C PHE A 390 -19.96 -8.59 1.22
N PRO A 391 -18.75 -9.09 1.51
CA PRO A 391 -17.93 -9.83 0.55
C PRO A 391 -18.38 -11.30 0.42
N MET A 392 -17.97 -11.96 -0.67
CA MET A 392 -18.06 -13.42 -0.88
C MET A 392 -19.50 -14.00 -0.83
N ILE A 393 -20.50 -13.19 -1.09
CA ILE A 393 -21.91 -13.64 -1.15
C ILE A 393 -22.11 -14.61 -2.32
N ILE A 394 -22.89 -15.66 -2.10
CA ILE A 394 -23.25 -16.66 -3.11
C ILE A 394 -24.77 -16.85 -3.26
N SER A 395 -25.57 -16.42 -2.26
CA SER A 395 -27.01 -16.71 -2.22
C SER A 395 -27.85 -15.58 -1.62
N VAL A 396 -29.16 -15.63 -1.88
CA VAL A 396 -30.15 -14.73 -1.29
C VAL A 396 -30.34 -15.00 0.20
N GLU A 397 -30.20 -16.26 0.60
CA GLU A 397 -30.34 -16.69 1.98
C GLU A 397 -29.33 -16.00 2.89
N GLU A 398 -28.07 -15.91 2.46
CA GLU A 398 -27.02 -15.18 3.21
C GLU A 398 -27.40 -13.71 3.42
N ILE A 399 -27.93 -13.04 2.40
CA ILE A 399 -28.35 -11.63 2.52
C ILE A 399 -29.51 -11.50 3.51
N ARG A 400 -30.50 -12.38 3.45
CA ARG A 400 -31.64 -12.36 4.37
C ARG A 400 -31.21 -12.59 5.80
N GLU A 401 -30.28 -13.51 6.04
CA GLU A 401 -29.69 -13.74 7.35
C GLU A 401 -28.98 -12.49 7.87
N LEU A 402 -28.12 -11.86 7.04
CA LEU A 402 -27.41 -10.64 7.40
C LEU A 402 -28.36 -9.48 7.72
N LYS A 403 -29.41 -9.31 6.95
CA LYS A 403 -30.45 -8.29 7.23
C LYS A 403 -31.16 -8.56 8.56
N SER A 404 -31.47 -9.84 8.87
CA SER A 404 -32.04 -10.19 10.18
C SER A 404 -31.11 -9.80 11.33
N VAL A 405 -29.81 -10.09 11.19
CA VAL A 405 -28.79 -9.70 12.18
C VAL A 405 -28.74 -8.17 12.35
N ILE A 406 -28.71 -7.42 11.25
CA ILE A 406 -28.68 -5.95 11.30
C ILE A 406 -29.92 -5.43 12.05
N GLU A 407 -31.10 -5.94 11.79
CA GLU A 407 -32.32 -5.50 12.48
C GLU A 407 -32.32 -5.88 13.97
N GLU A 408 -31.79 -7.04 14.34
CA GLU A 408 -31.59 -7.43 15.75
C GLU A 408 -30.64 -6.43 16.44
N LEU A 409 -29.50 -6.09 15.82
CA LEU A 409 -28.52 -5.17 16.38
C LEU A 409 -29.03 -3.73 16.44
N LYS A 410 -29.84 -3.28 15.48
CA LYS A 410 -30.51 -1.97 15.54
C LYS A 410 -31.42 -1.87 16.79
N VAL A 411 -32.13 -2.94 17.13
CA VAL A 411 -32.96 -2.99 18.35
C VAL A 411 -32.11 -2.87 19.61
N GLU A 412 -30.99 -3.60 19.67
CA GLU A 412 -30.06 -3.53 20.80
C GLU A 412 -29.49 -2.11 20.98
N ILE A 413 -28.91 -1.53 19.90
CA ILE A 413 -28.30 -0.19 19.92
C ILE A 413 -29.30 0.87 20.32
N ARG A 414 -30.54 0.77 19.84
CA ARG A 414 -31.66 1.68 20.21
C ARG A 414 -31.99 1.57 21.70
N ASN A 415 -32.03 0.35 22.24
CA ASN A 415 -32.27 0.12 23.68
C ASN A 415 -31.13 0.65 24.55
N GLU A 416 -29.90 0.72 24.02
CA GLU A 416 -28.76 1.35 24.68
C GLU A 416 -28.79 2.88 24.60
N GLY A 417 -29.71 3.47 23.84
CA GLY A 417 -29.83 4.91 23.65
C GLY A 417 -28.72 5.51 22.78
N LYS A 418 -28.14 4.72 21.88
CA LYS A 418 -27.11 5.15 20.93
C LYS A 418 -27.74 5.48 19.58
N ASP A 419 -27.24 6.52 18.93
CA ASP A 419 -27.72 6.95 17.62
C ASP A 419 -27.10 6.10 16.48
N PHE A 420 -27.84 5.93 15.41
CA PHE A 420 -27.42 5.30 14.14
C PHE A 420 -28.36 5.72 13.00
N ASP A 421 -27.95 5.49 11.75
CA ASP A 421 -28.82 5.68 10.58
C ASP A 421 -29.76 4.49 10.42
N GLU A 422 -31.05 4.73 10.64
CA GLU A 422 -32.11 3.71 10.45
C GLU A 422 -32.18 3.18 9.00
N ASN A 423 -31.75 3.98 8.04
CA ASN A 423 -31.82 3.71 6.62
C ASN A 423 -30.46 3.42 5.98
N ILE A 424 -29.49 2.96 6.79
CA ILE A 424 -28.16 2.59 6.27
C ILE A 424 -28.31 1.66 5.06
N GLN A 425 -27.63 2.02 3.95
CA GLN A 425 -27.66 1.21 2.74
C GLN A 425 -26.89 -0.10 2.92
N ILE A 426 -27.48 -1.19 2.43
CA ILE A 426 -26.90 -2.54 2.48
C ILE A 426 -26.59 -2.98 1.05
N GLY A 427 -25.31 -3.23 0.78
CA GLY A 427 -24.83 -3.69 -0.52
C GLY A 427 -24.15 -5.05 -0.46
N VAL A 428 -23.89 -5.59 -1.63
CA VAL A 428 -23.15 -6.85 -1.83
C VAL A 428 -21.96 -6.62 -2.75
N MET A 429 -20.82 -7.17 -2.38
CA MET A 429 -19.72 -7.32 -3.32
C MET A 429 -19.99 -8.51 -4.23
N VAL A 430 -20.23 -8.22 -5.51
CA VAL A 430 -20.43 -9.27 -6.52
C VAL A 430 -19.07 -9.68 -7.06
N GLU A 431 -18.52 -10.73 -6.47
CA GLU A 431 -17.17 -11.23 -6.76
C GLU A 431 -17.13 -12.76 -6.94
N THR A 432 -18.27 -13.43 -6.77
CA THR A 432 -18.42 -14.84 -7.10
C THR A 432 -19.28 -14.99 -8.35
N PRO A 433 -18.97 -15.96 -9.25
CA PRO A 433 -19.85 -16.24 -10.39
C PRO A 433 -21.29 -16.56 -9.99
N SER A 434 -21.48 -17.20 -8.81
CA SER A 434 -22.81 -17.46 -8.26
C SER A 434 -23.61 -16.18 -8.03
N ALA A 435 -22.99 -15.17 -7.38
CA ALA A 435 -23.66 -13.88 -7.17
C ALA A 435 -23.96 -13.18 -8.49
N ALA A 436 -23.03 -13.19 -9.44
CA ALA A 436 -23.22 -12.57 -10.76
C ALA A 436 -24.38 -13.21 -11.53
N VAL A 437 -24.46 -14.54 -11.58
CA VAL A 437 -25.56 -15.28 -12.25
C VAL A 437 -26.90 -15.04 -11.55
N ASN A 438 -26.89 -14.94 -10.22
CA ASN A 438 -28.09 -14.71 -9.40
C ASN A 438 -28.42 -13.22 -9.17
N ALA A 439 -27.71 -12.30 -9.81
CA ALA A 439 -27.82 -10.85 -9.56
C ALA A 439 -29.27 -10.34 -9.60
N LYS A 440 -30.12 -10.85 -10.52
CA LYS A 440 -31.54 -10.48 -10.63
C LYS A 440 -32.39 -10.79 -9.38
N PHE A 441 -31.96 -11.77 -8.57
CA PHE A 441 -32.64 -12.10 -7.32
C PHE A 441 -32.01 -11.32 -6.15
N LEU A 442 -30.69 -11.16 -6.17
CA LEU A 442 -29.96 -10.40 -5.15
C LEU A 442 -30.31 -8.91 -5.19
N ALA A 443 -30.50 -8.32 -6.38
CA ALA A 443 -30.86 -6.91 -6.55
C ALA A 443 -32.18 -6.51 -5.86
N LYS A 444 -33.07 -7.47 -5.63
CA LYS A 444 -34.33 -7.26 -4.90
C LYS A 444 -34.13 -7.14 -3.39
N GLU A 445 -33.03 -7.63 -2.89
CA GLU A 445 -32.76 -7.72 -1.46
C GLU A 445 -31.80 -6.61 -0.96
N VAL A 446 -31.08 -5.94 -1.85
CA VAL A 446 -30.04 -4.97 -1.51
C VAL A 446 -30.30 -3.59 -2.11
N ASP A 447 -29.55 -2.59 -1.66
CA ASP A 447 -29.64 -1.21 -2.14
C ASP A 447 -28.67 -0.92 -3.29
N PHE A 448 -27.55 -1.65 -3.35
CA PHE A 448 -26.56 -1.51 -4.41
C PHE A 448 -25.70 -2.77 -4.57
N PHE A 449 -25.00 -2.84 -5.70
CA PHE A 449 -23.90 -3.77 -5.92
C PHE A 449 -22.57 -3.03 -6.04
N SER A 450 -21.48 -3.71 -5.64
CA SER A 450 -20.13 -3.33 -6.01
C SER A 450 -19.41 -4.55 -6.58
N ILE A 451 -18.88 -4.44 -7.79
CA ILE A 451 -18.26 -5.59 -8.47
C ILE A 451 -16.80 -5.70 -8.03
N GLY A 452 -16.46 -6.82 -7.39
CA GLY A 452 -15.11 -7.21 -7.03
C GLY A 452 -14.42 -7.96 -8.16
N THR A 453 -13.90 -7.25 -9.17
CA THR A 453 -13.38 -7.87 -10.40
C THR A 453 -12.20 -8.78 -10.17
N ASN A 454 -11.40 -8.58 -9.11
CA ASN A 454 -10.25 -9.41 -8.83
C ASN A 454 -10.66 -10.86 -8.57
N ASP A 455 -11.54 -11.08 -7.61
CA ASP A 455 -12.04 -12.41 -7.26
C ASP A 455 -13.03 -12.93 -8.32
N LEU A 456 -13.89 -12.07 -8.88
CA LEU A 456 -14.79 -12.47 -9.96
C LEU A 456 -14.02 -13.06 -11.15
N THR A 457 -12.92 -12.44 -11.55
CA THR A 457 -12.06 -12.94 -12.63
C THR A 457 -11.40 -14.26 -12.26
N GLN A 458 -10.81 -14.33 -11.06
CA GLN A 458 -10.16 -15.53 -10.54
C GLN A 458 -11.10 -16.73 -10.54
N TYR A 459 -12.31 -16.57 -10.01
CA TYR A 459 -13.28 -17.65 -9.92
C TYR A 459 -13.94 -17.98 -11.27
N THR A 460 -14.18 -16.99 -12.12
CA THR A 460 -14.75 -17.21 -13.46
C THR A 460 -13.80 -17.99 -14.37
N LEU A 461 -12.52 -17.63 -14.34
CA LEU A 461 -11.50 -18.27 -15.17
C LEU A 461 -10.87 -19.50 -14.49
N ALA A 462 -11.17 -19.76 -13.21
CA ALA A 462 -10.54 -20.78 -12.38
C ALA A 462 -9.01 -20.67 -12.36
N VAL A 463 -8.49 -19.47 -12.24
CA VAL A 463 -7.06 -19.13 -12.26
C VAL A 463 -6.70 -18.40 -10.98
N ASP A 464 -5.76 -18.94 -10.24
CA ASP A 464 -5.14 -18.28 -9.10
C ASP A 464 -4.21 -17.16 -9.59
N ARG A 465 -4.56 -15.90 -9.31
CA ARG A 465 -3.78 -14.72 -9.70
C ARG A 465 -2.41 -14.65 -9.01
N GLY A 466 -2.25 -15.31 -7.85
CA GLY A 466 -1.00 -15.39 -7.10
C GLY A 466 -0.04 -16.45 -7.62
N ASN A 467 -0.51 -17.35 -8.48
CA ASN A 467 0.33 -18.41 -9.04
C ASN A 467 1.08 -17.93 -10.28
N GLU A 468 2.38 -17.69 -10.14
CA GLU A 468 3.25 -17.16 -11.21
C GLU A 468 3.23 -17.99 -12.50
N LEU A 469 3.02 -19.31 -12.41
CA LEU A 469 3.02 -20.19 -13.57
C LEU A 469 1.80 -20.02 -14.47
N ILE A 470 0.67 -19.62 -13.92
CA ILE A 470 -0.62 -19.51 -14.63
C ILE A 470 -1.22 -18.11 -14.59
N SER A 471 -0.61 -17.15 -13.90
CA SER A 471 -1.12 -15.77 -13.80
C SER A 471 -1.34 -15.11 -15.18
N HIS A 472 -0.63 -15.53 -16.20
CA HIS A 472 -0.83 -15.09 -17.60
C HIS A 472 -2.22 -15.45 -18.17
N LEU A 473 -2.94 -16.40 -17.56
CA LEU A 473 -4.32 -16.75 -17.91
C LEU A 473 -5.35 -15.85 -17.22
N TYR A 474 -4.94 -15.11 -16.20
CA TYR A 474 -5.79 -14.16 -15.49
C TYR A 474 -5.97 -12.90 -16.36
N ASN A 475 -7.16 -12.72 -16.92
CA ASN A 475 -7.46 -11.55 -17.74
C ASN A 475 -8.88 -11.02 -17.45
N PRO A 476 -9.01 -9.88 -16.76
CA PRO A 476 -10.32 -9.29 -16.44
C PRO A 476 -11.08 -8.76 -17.67
N MET A 477 -10.39 -8.55 -18.82
CA MET A 477 -11.02 -8.20 -20.10
C MET A 477 -11.56 -9.42 -20.85
N SER A 478 -11.52 -10.60 -20.24
CA SER A 478 -12.09 -11.82 -20.84
C SER A 478 -13.59 -11.65 -21.15
N PRO A 479 -14.09 -12.10 -22.32
CA PRO A 479 -15.50 -12.01 -22.68
C PRO A 479 -16.45 -12.59 -21.63
N SER A 480 -16.04 -13.68 -20.95
CA SER A 480 -16.84 -14.30 -19.88
C SER A 480 -17.00 -13.40 -18.67
N VAL A 481 -15.92 -12.71 -18.26
CA VAL A 481 -15.94 -11.77 -17.14
C VAL A 481 -16.77 -10.53 -17.49
N LEU A 482 -16.53 -9.94 -18.66
CA LEU A 482 -17.27 -8.76 -19.12
C LEU A 482 -18.78 -9.05 -19.27
N SER A 483 -19.14 -10.27 -19.71
CA SER A 483 -20.55 -10.69 -19.79
C SER A 483 -21.20 -10.78 -18.41
N LEU A 484 -20.50 -11.28 -17.40
CA LEU A 484 -20.99 -11.31 -16.03
C LEU A 484 -21.12 -9.89 -15.45
N ILE A 485 -20.15 -9.01 -15.68
CA ILE A 485 -20.21 -7.59 -15.28
C ILE A 485 -21.47 -6.94 -15.88
N LYS A 486 -21.68 -7.09 -17.19
CA LYS A 486 -22.87 -6.52 -17.85
C LYS A 486 -24.17 -7.08 -17.29
N GLN A 487 -24.24 -8.40 -17.04
CA GLN A 487 -25.41 -9.02 -16.42
C GLN A 487 -25.73 -8.46 -15.03
N VAL A 488 -24.69 -8.19 -14.21
CA VAL A 488 -24.85 -7.62 -12.87
C VAL A 488 -25.41 -6.21 -12.95
N ILE A 489 -24.85 -5.36 -13.82
CA ILE A 489 -25.29 -3.99 -14.03
C ILE A 489 -26.75 -3.96 -14.49
N ASP A 490 -27.11 -4.78 -15.49
CA ASP A 490 -28.48 -4.83 -16.01
C ASP A 490 -29.48 -5.32 -14.96
N ALA A 491 -29.10 -6.30 -14.16
CA ALA A 491 -29.97 -6.83 -13.10
C ALA A 491 -30.22 -5.78 -12.00
N SER A 492 -29.21 -4.99 -11.64
CA SER A 492 -29.30 -3.90 -10.69
C SER A 492 -30.23 -2.79 -11.20
N HIS A 493 -29.99 -2.32 -12.41
CA HIS A 493 -30.77 -1.25 -13.03
C HIS A 493 -32.25 -1.65 -13.25
N ALA A 494 -32.50 -2.93 -13.53
CA ALA A 494 -33.90 -3.42 -13.67
C ALA A 494 -34.69 -3.28 -12.36
N GLU A 495 -34.06 -3.28 -11.20
CA GLU A 495 -34.66 -3.06 -9.89
C GLU A 495 -34.49 -1.61 -9.39
N GLY A 496 -34.02 -0.68 -10.25
CA GLY A 496 -33.77 0.72 -9.90
C GLY A 496 -32.63 0.93 -8.90
N LYS A 497 -31.68 0.02 -8.88
CA LYS A 497 -30.49 0.05 -8.02
C LYS A 497 -29.27 0.48 -8.84
N TRP A 498 -28.22 0.96 -8.17
CA TRP A 498 -26.97 1.33 -8.80
C TRP A 498 -25.89 0.25 -8.61
N THR A 499 -24.90 0.25 -9.48
CA THR A 499 -23.76 -0.67 -9.43
C THR A 499 -22.44 0.08 -9.49
N GLY A 500 -21.62 -0.12 -8.47
CA GLY A 500 -20.22 0.28 -8.45
C GLY A 500 -19.28 -0.88 -8.82
N MET A 501 -18.00 -0.54 -8.93
CA MET A 501 -16.92 -1.51 -9.11
C MET A 501 -15.71 -1.06 -8.28
N CYS A 502 -15.16 -1.96 -7.46
CA CYS A 502 -14.01 -1.67 -6.58
C CYS A 502 -12.78 -2.55 -6.83
N GLY A 503 -12.88 -3.48 -7.80
CA GLY A 503 -11.73 -4.23 -8.27
C GLY A 503 -10.78 -3.35 -9.10
N GLU A 504 -9.57 -3.86 -9.35
CA GLU A 504 -8.52 -3.12 -10.07
C GLU A 504 -8.93 -2.66 -11.47
N LEU A 505 -9.85 -3.39 -12.11
CA LEU A 505 -10.37 -3.04 -13.44
C LEU A 505 -11.05 -1.65 -13.47
N ALA A 506 -11.61 -1.17 -12.35
CA ALA A 506 -12.23 0.15 -12.27
C ALA A 506 -11.23 1.31 -12.47
N GLY A 507 -9.96 1.08 -12.14
CA GLY A 507 -8.87 2.04 -12.33
C GLY A 507 -8.04 1.83 -13.60
N ASP A 508 -8.45 0.90 -14.46
CA ASP A 508 -7.78 0.63 -15.74
C ASP A 508 -8.31 1.56 -16.84
N GLU A 509 -7.43 2.38 -17.40
CA GLU A 509 -7.77 3.35 -18.44
C GLU A 509 -8.35 2.68 -19.69
N ASN A 510 -7.90 1.47 -20.04
CA ASN A 510 -8.41 0.71 -21.19
C ASN A 510 -9.82 0.15 -20.94
N ALA A 511 -10.13 -0.20 -19.68
CA ALA A 511 -11.45 -0.72 -19.32
C ALA A 511 -12.51 0.38 -19.11
N THR A 512 -12.07 1.59 -18.72
CA THR A 512 -12.95 2.69 -18.29
C THR A 512 -14.09 2.95 -19.28
N ILE A 513 -13.77 3.07 -20.58
CA ILE A 513 -14.78 3.41 -21.58
C ILE A 513 -15.78 2.26 -21.78
N LEU A 514 -15.32 1.02 -21.70
CA LEU A 514 -16.22 -0.14 -21.77
C LEU A 514 -17.15 -0.21 -20.57
N LEU A 515 -16.62 -0.04 -19.37
CA LEU A 515 -17.38 -0.08 -18.13
C LEU A 515 -18.41 1.05 -18.09
N LEU A 516 -18.02 2.26 -18.51
CA LEU A 516 -18.92 3.39 -18.69
C LEU A 516 -20.06 3.03 -19.67
N GLY A 517 -19.70 2.48 -20.84
CA GLY A 517 -20.69 2.10 -21.86
C GLY A 517 -21.60 0.93 -21.45
N MET A 518 -21.13 0.06 -20.55
CA MET A 518 -21.95 -0.98 -19.92
C MET A 518 -22.98 -0.41 -18.94
N GLY A 519 -22.79 0.84 -18.50
CA GLY A 519 -23.68 1.52 -17.55
C GLY A 519 -23.21 1.43 -16.10
N LEU A 520 -21.91 1.29 -15.84
CA LEU A 520 -21.36 1.33 -14.48
C LEU A 520 -21.58 2.73 -13.87
N ASP A 521 -22.14 2.78 -12.66
CA ASP A 521 -22.51 4.03 -11.98
C ASP A 521 -21.37 4.60 -11.11
N GLU A 522 -20.53 3.73 -10.51
CA GLU A 522 -19.45 4.13 -9.62
C GLU A 522 -18.14 3.39 -9.96
N PHE A 523 -17.05 4.13 -10.07
CA PHE A 523 -15.69 3.64 -10.33
C PHE A 523 -14.82 3.86 -9.08
N SER A 524 -14.51 2.80 -8.34
CA SER A 524 -13.70 2.87 -7.12
C SER A 524 -12.31 2.26 -7.34
N MET A 525 -11.28 3.03 -7.08
CA MET A 525 -9.90 2.70 -7.43
C MET A 525 -8.89 3.24 -6.44
N SER A 526 -7.62 2.96 -6.63
CA SER A 526 -6.55 3.66 -5.94
C SER A 526 -6.62 5.17 -6.21
N ALA A 527 -6.45 5.99 -5.18
CA ALA A 527 -6.58 7.45 -5.25
C ALA A 527 -5.77 8.08 -6.41
N ILE A 528 -4.59 7.56 -6.68
CA ILE A 528 -3.70 8.06 -7.75
C ILE A 528 -4.29 7.90 -9.17
N SER A 529 -5.20 6.96 -9.37
CA SER A 529 -5.85 6.71 -10.67
C SER A 529 -7.05 7.64 -10.92
N VAL A 530 -7.66 8.19 -9.86
CA VAL A 530 -8.87 9.01 -9.92
C VAL A 530 -8.78 10.15 -10.96
N PRO A 531 -7.73 10.98 -11.01
CA PRO A 531 -7.68 12.09 -11.95
C PRO A 531 -7.66 11.64 -13.42
N ARG A 532 -6.99 10.52 -13.72
CA ARG A 532 -6.90 9.98 -15.09
C ARG A 532 -8.22 9.41 -15.56
N ILE A 533 -8.89 8.66 -14.71
CA ILE A 533 -10.21 8.11 -15.02
C ILE A 533 -11.24 9.23 -15.17
N LYS A 534 -11.23 10.26 -14.31
CA LYS A 534 -12.05 11.47 -14.50
C LYS A 534 -11.77 12.14 -15.86
N LYS A 535 -10.50 12.27 -16.24
CA LYS A 535 -10.11 12.85 -17.53
C LYS A 535 -10.72 12.08 -18.70
N LEU A 536 -10.62 10.75 -18.69
CA LEU A 536 -11.20 9.90 -19.75
C LEU A 536 -12.71 10.05 -19.85
N ILE A 537 -13.42 9.95 -18.73
CA ILE A 537 -14.88 10.05 -18.66
C ILE A 537 -15.32 11.43 -19.17
N ARG A 538 -14.65 12.51 -18.81
CA ARG A 538 -14.98 13.88 -19.20
C ARG A 538 -14.72 14.20 -20.66
N ASN A 539 -13.97 13.39 -21.37
CA ASN A 539 -13.61 13.59 -22.78
C ASN A 539 -14.31 12.60 -23.74
N VAL A 540 -15.30 11.85 -23.28
CA VAL A 540 -16.07 10.89 -24.10
C VAL A 540 -17.55 11.17 -24.02
N ASN A 541 -18.30 10.83 -25.09
CA ASN A 541 -19.75 10.79 -25.08
C ASN A 541 -20.19 9.41 -24.55
N TYR A 542 -21.16 9.38 -23.63
CA TYR A 542 -21.73 8.14 -23.12
C TYR A 542 -22.30 7.25 -24.22
N GLN A 543 -22.95 7.85 -25.22
CA GLN A 543 -23.51 7.12 -26.36
C GLN A 543 -22.43 6.41 -27.18
N ASP A 544 -21.26 7.05 -27.40
CA ASP A 544 -20.14 6.41 -28.09
C ASP A 544 -19.57 5.24 -27.27
N ALA A 545 -19.42 5.42 -25.96
CA ALA A 545 -18.99 4.38 -25.04
C ALA A 545 -19.95 3.17 -25.05
N LYS A 546 -21.26 3.42 -25.08
CA LYS A 546 -22.28 2.38 -25.14
C LYS A 546 -22.18 1.57 -26.43
N LEU A 547 -22.01 2.21 -27.56
CA LEU A 547 -21.82 1.52 -28.85
C LEU A 547 -20.53 0.68 -28.87
N LEU A 548 -19.46 1.16 -28.24
CA LEU A 548 -18.22 0.41 -28.08
C LEU A 548 -18.45 -0.84 -27.21
N ALA A 549 -19.11 -0.69 -26.06
CA ALA A 549 -19.40 -1.79 -25.14
C ALA A 549 -20.28 -2.86 -25.81
N GLU A 550 -21.30 -2.48 -26.57
CA GLU A 550 -22.15 -3.39 -27.34
C GLU A 550 -21.35 -4.21 -28.36
N LYS A 551 -20.36 -3.59 -29.04
CA LYS A 551 -19.47 -4.30 -29.98
C LYS A 551 -18.50 -5.21 -29.24
N ALA A 552 -17.92 -4.75 -28.15
CA ALA A 552 -16.94 -5.51 -27.35
C ALA A 552 -17.55 -6.79 -26.76
N LEU A 553 -18.79 -6.74 -26.28
CA LEU A 553 -19.51 -7.90 -25.75
C LEU A 553 -19.85 -8.96 -26.80
N GLN A 554 -19.65 -8.67 -28.08
CA GLN A 554 -19.82 -9.65 -29.17
C GLN A 554 -18.49 -10.27 -29.61
N GLN A 555 -17.36 -9.84 -29.04
CA GLN A 555 -16.07 -10.39 -29.40
C GLN A 555 -15.77 -11.70 -28.68
N PRO A 556 -15.17 -12.67 -29.36
CA PRO A 556 -14.88 -13.97 -28.77
C PRO A 556 -13.60 -14.02 -27.94
N THR A 557 -12.73 -13.01 -28.03
CA THR A 557 -11.42 -12.99 -27.36
C THR A 557 -11.12 -11.63 -26.73
N ALA A 558 -10.35 -11.65 -25.63
CA ALA A 558 -9.86 -10.42 -24.99
C ALA A 558 -9.00 -9.57 -25.94
N ALA A 559 -8.15 -10.20 -26.76
CA ALA A 559 -7.30 -9.49 -27.73
C ALA A 559 -8.10 -8.70 -28.79
N GLU A 560 -9.26 -9.20 -29.20
CA GLU A 560 -10.18 -8.48 -30.11
C GLU A 560 -10.87 -7.31 -29.38
N ILE A 561 -11.21 -7.50 -28.11
CA ILE A 561 -11.75 -6.43 -27.26
C ILE A 561 -10.70 -5.32 -27.06
N ASP A 562 -9.48 -5.70 -26.67
CA ASP A 562 -8.38 -4.74 -26.47
C ASP A 562 -8.12 -3.91 -27.73
N ARG A 563 -8.16 -4.56 -28.91
CA ARG A 563 -7.98 -3.86 -30.19
C ARG A 563 -9.09 -2.87 -30.45
N LEU A 564 -10.37 -3.25 -30.21
CA LEU A 564 -11.50 -2.33 -30.37
C LEU A 564 -11.38 -1.11 -29.45
N VAL A 565 -10.93 -1.31 -28.22
CA VAL A 565 -10.72 -0.22 -27.27
C VAL A 565 -9.58 0.67 -27.75
N ALA A 566 -8.45 0.09 -28.12
CA ALA A 566 -7.29 0.85 -28.61
C ALA A 566 -7.64 1.69 -29.86
N ASP A 567 -8.34 1.11 -30.84
CA ASP A 567 -8.80 1.80 -32.04
C ASP A 567 -9.74 2.97 -31.66
N PHE A 568 -10.66 2.77 -30.72
CA PHE A 568 -11.55 3.80 -30.24
C PHE A 568 -10.81 4.96 -29.55
N LEU A 569 -9.85 4.64 -28.66
CA LEU A 569 -9.05 5.66 -27.95
C LEU A 569 -8.25 6.51 -28.95
N VAL A 570 -7.67 5.90 -29.99
CA VAL A 570 -6.96 6.61 -31.07
C VAL A 570 -7.93 7.48 -31.87
N GLU A 571 -9.09 6.95 -32.30
CA GLU A 571 -10.11 7.69 -33.06
C GLU A 571 -10.60 8.94 -32.32
N LYS A 572 -10.77 8.83 -30.99
CA LYS A 572 -11.26 9.91 -30.13
C LYS A 572 -10.16 10.80 -29.56
N ALA A 573 -8.89 10.54 -29.90
CA ALA A 573 -7.70 11.26 -29.36
C ALA A 573 -7.66 11.26 -27.82
N LEU A 574 -7.95 10.11 -27.22
CA LEU A 574 -8.00 9.90 -25.77
C LEU A 574 -6.74 9.21 -25.20
N ASN A 575 -5.70 9.02 -26.04
CA ASN A 575 -4.42 8.38 -25.65
C ASN A 575 -3.50 9.33 -24.86
#